data_2e2636e2ffed1fbef2fe599c1e02a881
#
_entry.id   2e2636e2ffed1fbef2fe599c1e02a881
#
_cell.length_a   1.000
_cell.length_b   1.000
_cell.length_c   1.000
_cell.angle_alpha   90.00
_cell.angle_beta   90.00
_cell.angle_gamma   90.00
#
_symmetry.space_group_name_H-M   'P 1'
#
loop_
_entity.id
_entity.type
_entity.pdbx_description
1 polymer ?
#
loop_
_entity_poly.entity_id
_entity_poly.type
_entity_poly.pdbx_seq_one_letter_code
_entity_poly.pdbx_strand_id
1 'polypeptide(L)'
;MNEALKKIIDSSKNIVFFGGAGVSTESGIPDFRSEKGLYHAKTEYGRSPEDMLSIDFFEEDPVTFFDYYKKNLIATWAKPNDAHIALAKLEEMGKLKAVITQNIDGLHQMAGSKTVYELHGSVHRNRCRWCGKKYGLDYVLDEKNCINAKGEMDGVPRCSCGGIVKPEVVLYGEMLDEDCIRASVEAISSADTLIIGGTSLAVYPAAGFVHYFRGSNLVVINMSATAMDHNADLVIRDPIGEVLKDIWM
;
A
#
# COMPACT_ATOMS: atom_id res chain seq x y z
N MET A 1 9.49 -4.94 24.05
CA MET A 1 8.60 -5.78 23.19
C MET A 1 7.44 -6.34 24.00
N ASN A 2 6.26 -6.47 23.38
CA ASN A 2 5.08 -7.10 24.00
C ASN A 2 5.31 -8.62 24.12
N GLU A 3 5.31 -9.15 25.34
CA GLU A 3 5.61 -10.56 25.62
C GLU A 3 4.58 -11.53 24.99
N ALA A 4 3.30 -11.13 24.91
CA ALA A 4 2.26 -11.94 24.29
C ALA A 4 2.50 -12.05 22.79
N LEU A 5 2.85 -10.95 22.12
CA LEU A 5 3.20 -10.94 20.71
C LEU A 5 4.43 -11.81 20.43
N LYS A 6 5.46 -11.71 21.28
CA LYS A 6 6.65 -12.55 21.15
C LYS A 6 6.32 -14.03 21.20
N LYS A 7 5.51 -14.46 22.18
CA LYS A 7 5.09 -15.87 22.31
C LYS A 7 4.34 -16.35 21.06
N ILE A 8 3.44 -15.54 20.52
CA ILE A 8 2.71 -15.86 19.30
C ILE A 8 3.70 -16.06 18.14
N ILE A 9 4.60 -15.10 17.91
CA ILE A 9 5.57 -15.17 16.83
C ILE A 9 6.55 -16.35 16.99
N ASP A 10 7.02 -16.62 18.20
CA ASP A 10 7.94 -17.73 18.46
C ASP A 10 7.28 -19.07 18.14
N SER A 11 6.00 -19.24 18.45
CA SER A 11 5.25 -20.49 18.19
C SER A 11 4.78 -20.62 16.73
N SER A 12 4.69 -19.51 15.98
CA SER A 12 4.19 -19.48 14.62
C SER A 12 5.21 -20.01 13.61
N LYS A 13 4.69 -20.67 12.56
CA LYS A 13 5.48 -21.21 11.42
C LYS A 13 5.10 -20.56 10.10
N ASN A 14 3.88 -20.06 10.00
CA ASN A 14 3.32 -19.49 8.78
C ASN A 14 2.57 -18.19 9.11
N ILE A 15 3.34 -17.10 9.31
CA ILE A 15 2.81 -15.78 9.58
C ILE A 15 2.51 -15.09 8.25
N VAL A 16 1.35 -14.45 8.16
CA VAL A 16 1.03 -13.51 7.08
C VAL A 16 0.73 -12.14 7.70
N PHE A 17 1.25 -11.10 7.09
CA PHE A 17 1.00 -9.72 7.47
C PHE A 17 0.03 -9.07 6.48
N PHE A 18 -1.00 -8.38 7.00
CA PHE A 18 -1.93 -7.58 6.22
C PHE A 18 -1.88 -6.13 6.68
N GLY A 19 -1.42 -5.21 5.81
CA GLY A 19 -1.14 -3.84 6.17
C GLY A 19 -1.81 -2.77 5.31
N GLY A 20 -1.85 -1.55 5.86
CA GLY A 20 -2.33 -0.35 5.17
C GLY A 20 -1.48 0.88 5.48
N ALA A 21 -2.01 2.08 5.21
CA ALA A 21 -1.28 3.35 5.25
C ALA A 21 -0.62 3.64 6.61
N GLY A 22 -1.22 3.19 7.71
CA GLY A 22 -0.66 3.34 9.05
C GLY A 22 0.71 2.67 9.25
N VAL A 23 1.11 1.71 8.39
CA VAL A 23 2.45 1.12 8.42
C VAL A 23 3.50 2.14 7.99
N SER A 24 3.18 3.06 7.08
CA SER A 24 4.10 4.03 6.51
C SER A 24 4.07 5.41 7.19
N THR A 25 3.24 5.60 8.22
CA THR A 25 3.17 6.90 8.93
C THR A 25 4.46 7.22 9.66
N GLU A 26 5.15 6.22 10.24
CA GLU A 26 6.46 6.38 10.87
C GLU A 26 7.60 6.56 9.84
N SER A 27 7.32 6.38 8.54
CA SER A 27 8.18 6.78 7.42
C SER A 27 7.90 8.21 6.94
N GLY A 28 6.97 8.92 7.60
CA GLY A 28 6.58 10.29 7.27
C GLY A 28 5.50 10.38 6.18
N ILE A 29 5.02 9.27 5.62
CA ILE A 29 3.90 9.28 4.65
C ILE A 29 2.59 9.44 5.43
N PRO A 30 1.83 10.53 5.22
CA PRO A 30 0.58 10.72 5.93
C PRO A 30 -0.44 9.64 5.56
N ASP A 31 -1.26 9.24 6.54
CA ASP A 31 -2.42 8.42 6.25
C ASP A 31 -3.35 9.18 5.29
N PHE A 32 -3.70 8.54 4.19
CA PHE A 32 -4.56 9.10 3.14
C PHE A 32 -5.90 9.64 3.65
N ARG A 33 -6.42 9.07 4.74
CA ARG A 33 -7.69 9.46 5.38
C ARG A 33 -7.51 10.40 6.58
N SER A 34 -6.28 10.82 6.86
CA SER A 34 -6.05 11.83 7.88
C SER A 34 -6.74 13.15 7.49
N GLU A 35 -7.12 13.95 8.49
CA GLU A 35 -7.71 15.29 8.25
C GLU A 35 -6.85 16.14 7.32
N LYS A 36 -5.52 16.00 7.39
CA LYS A 36 -4.59 16.71 6.50
C LYS A 36 -4.73 16.27 5.04
N GLY A 37 -4.82 14.96 4.76
CA GLY A 37 -4.98 14.44 3.40
C GLY A 37 -6.31 14.84 2.78
N LEU A 38 -7.40 14.66 3.51
CA LEU A 38 -8.76 15.07 3.09
C LEU A 38 -8.88 16.59 2.90
N TYR A 39 -8.27 17.36 3.80
CA TYR A 39 -8.34 18.83 3.74
C TYR A 39 -7.63 19.38 2.51
N HIS A 40 -6.45 18.85 2.17
CA HIS A 40 -5.69 19.32 1.00
C HIS A 40 -6.44 19.10 -0.31
N ALA A 41 -6.95 17.92 -0.56
CA ALA A 41 -7.68 17.63 -1.79
C ALA A 41 -8.90 18.53 -1.96
N LYS A 42 -9.71 18.68 -0.91
CA LYS A 42 -10.94 19.50 -0.94
C LYS A 42 -10.65 21.00 -1.06
N THR A 43 -9.56 21.49 -0.46
CA THR A 43 -9.23 22.93 -0.45
C THR A 43 -8.56 23.37 -1.74
N GLU A 44 -7.64 22.54 -2.29
CA GLU A 44 -6.85 22.90 -3.48
C GLU A 44 -7.57 22.57 -4.79
N TYR A 45 -8.30 21.44 -4.83
CA TYR A 45 -8.91 20.91 -6.06
C TYR A 45 -10.44 20.90 -6.05
N GLY A 46 -11.08 21.23 -4.91
CA GLY A 46 -12.54 21.27 -4.78
C GLY A 46 -13.22 19.89 -4.82
N ARG A 47 -12.44 18.79 -4.80
CA ARG A 47 -12.90 17.40 -4.91
C ARG A 47 -12.41 16.56 -3.73
N SER A 48 -13.04 15.41 -3.48
CA SER A 48 -12.53 14.46 -2.49
C SER A 48 -11.28 13.74 -3.02
N PRO A 49 -10.40 13.20 -2.15
CA PRO A 49 -9.29 12.38 -2.57
C PRO A 49 -9.71 11.17 -3.42
N GLU A 50 -10.85 10.58 -3.08
CA GLU A 50 -11.43 9.45 -3.81
C GLU A 50 -11.82 9.85 -5.25
N ASP A 51 -12.44 11.04 -5.43
CA ASP A 51 -12.75 11.57 -6.75
C ASP A 51 -11.48 11.85 -7.55
N MET A 52 -10.48 12.52 -6.91
CA MET A 52 -9.19 12.84 -7.55
C MET A 52 -8.42 11.61 -8.00
N LEU A 53 -8.63 10.46 -7.35
CA LEU A 53 -7.96 9.18 -7.65
C LEU A 53 -8.91 8.16 -8.28
N SER A 54 -9.96 8.61 -8.96
CA SER A 54 -10.85 7.76 -9.74
C SER A 54 -10.34 7.58 -11.18
N ILE A 55 -10.70 6.45 -11.79
CA ILE A 55 -10.41 6.22 -13.21
C ILE A 55 -11.15 7.21 -14.10
N ASP A 56 -12.37 7.58 -13.72
CA ASP A 56 -13.17 8.55 -14.46
C ASP A 56 -12.51 9.93 -14.48
N PHE A 57 -11.98 10.40 -13.33
CA PHE A 57 -11.27 11.67 -13.27
C PHE A 57 -9.93 11.64 -14.01
N PHE A 58 -9.20 10.52 -13.94
CA PHE A 58 -8.00 10.33 -14.75
C PHE A 58 -8.27 10.46 -16.26
N GLU A 59 -9.43 10.01 -16.73
CA GLU A 59 -9.85 10.10 -18.14
C GLU A 59 -10.40 11.49 -18.51
N GLU A 60 -11.11 12.14 -17.58
CA GLU A 60 -11.70 13.47 -17.76
C GLU A 60 -10.63 14.57 -17.81
N ASP A 61 -9.71 14.60 -16.83
CA ASP A 61 -8.68 15.63 -16.69
C ASP A 61 -7.33 15.02 -16.22
N PRO A 62 -6.59 14.40 -17.14
CA PRO A 62 -5.29 13.80 -16.80
C PRO A 62 -4.26 14.82 -16.31
N VAL A 63 -4.38 16.11 -16.68
CA VAL A 63 -3.45 17.16 -16.25
C VAL A 63 -3.59 17.40 -14.76
N THR A 64 -4.79 17.65 -14.27
CA THR A 64 -5.07 17.86 -12.85
C THR A 64 -4.85 16.57 -12.05
N PHE A 65 -5.21 15.39 -12.62
CA PHE A 65 -4.91 14.10 -12.01
C PHE A 65 -3.41 13.93 -11.73
N PHE A 66 -2.54 14.16 -12.72
CA PHE A 66 -1.09 13.98 -12.54
C PHE A 66 -0.47 15.04 -11.64
N ASP A 67 -0.99 16.25 -11.61
CA ASP A 67 -0.57 17.27 -10.64
C ASP A 67 -0.85 16.80 -9.21
N TYR A 68 -2.08 16.36 -8.94
CA TYR A 68 -2.47 15.81 -7.64
C TYR A 68 -1.68 14.53 -7.29
N TYR A 69 -1.60 13.59 -8.21
CA TYR A 69 -0.93 12.31 -8.02
C TYR A 69 0.55 12.48 -7.66
N LYS A 70 1.28 13.30 -8.43
CA LYS A 70 2.71 13.54 -8.19
C LYS A 70 2.98 14.24 -6.86
N LYS A 71 2.12 15.19 -6.47
CA LYS A 71 2.28 15.95 -5.23
C LYS A 71 1.93 15.15 -3.98
N ASN A 72 0.91 14.31 -4.04
CA ASN A 72 0.31 13.73 -2.85
C ASN A 72 0.57 12.22 -2.66
N LEU A 73 0.83 11.47 -3.74
CA LEU A 73 1.00 10.01 -3.66
C LEU A 73 2.44 9.55 -3.83
N ILE A 74 3.32 10.37 -4.38
CA ILE A 74 4.71 10.00 -4.62
C ILE A 74 5.61 10.57 -3.52
N ALA A 75 6.16 9.68 -2.71
CA ALA A 75 7.01 10.01 -1.57
C ALA A 75 8.43 9.45 -1.78
N THR A 76 9.18 9.96 -2.78
CA THR A 76 10.53 9.48 -3.11
C THR A 76 11.56 9.67 -1.98
N TRP A 77 11.27 10.53 -1.03
CA TRP A 77 12.08 10.83 0.14
C TRP A 77 11.87 9.83 1.30
N ALA A 78 10.76 9.09 1.28
CA ALA A 78 10.41 8.16 2.35
C ALA A 78 11.37 6.95 2.38
N LYS A 79 11.63 6.48 3.59
CA LYS A 79 12.48 5.29 3.83
C LYS A 79 11.71 4.28 4.67
N PRO A 80 12.02 2.98 4.54
CA PRO A 80 11.47 1.97 5.42
C PRO A 80 11.68 2.33 6.89
N ASN A 81 10.66 2.14 7.71
CA ASN A 81 10.74 2.25 9.17
C ASN A 81 10.90 0.86 9.82
N ASP A 82 10.94 0.83 11.14
CA ASP A 82 11.18 -0.38 11.91
C ASP A 82 10.14 -1.48 11.65
N ALA A 83 8.89 -1.15 11.33
CA ALA A 83 7.89 -2.15 10.97
C ALA A 83 8.25 -2.86 9.66
N HIS A 84 8.65 -2.13 8.62
CA HIS A 84 9.06 -2.70 7.34
C HIS A 84 10.29 -3.61 7.51
N ILE A 85 11.28 -3.13 8.28
CA ILE A 85 12.53 -3.87 8.57
C ILE A 85 12.22 -5.15 9.35
N ALA A 86 11.34 -5.06 10.35
CA ALA A 86 10.92 -6.21 11.16
C ALA A 86 10.26 -7.29 10.30
N LEU A 87 9.34 -6.91 9.42
CA LEU A 87 8.65 -7.85 8.54
C LEU A 87 9.64 -8.52 7.58
N ALA A 88 10.58 -7.77 6.99
CA ALA A 88 11.64 -8.35 6.14
C ALA A 88 12.51 -9.34 6.92
N LYS A 89 12.84 -9.05 8.18
CA LYS A 89 13.60 -9.97 9.06
C LYS A 89 12.81 -11.23 9.40
N LEU A 90 11.53 -11.13 9.69
CA LEU A 90 10.67 -12.30 9.91
C LEU A 90 10.58 -13.19 8.67
N GLU A 91 10.59 -12.60 7.47
CA GLU A 91 10.66 -13.35 6.21
C GLU A 91 12.01 -14.04 6.05
N GLU A 92 13.12 -13.35 6.31
CA GLU A 92 14.48 -13.93 6.30
C GLU A 92 14.61 -15.11 7.27
N MET A 93 13.98 -15.03 8.45
CA MET A 93 13.90 -16.13 9.43
C MET A 93 12.97 -17.27 8.99
N GLY A 94 12.29 -17.16 7.86
CA GLY A 94 11.36 -18.14 7.33
C GLY A 94 10.02 -18.22 8.07
N LYS A 95 9.72 -17.30 8.97
CA LYS A 95 8.47 -17.22 9.74
C LYS A 95 7.36 -16.47 8.99
N LEU A 96 7.65 -15.31 8.41
CA LEU A 96 6.72 -14.57 7.57
C LEU A 96 6.73 -15.15 6.14
N LYS A 97 5.56 -15.44 5.61
CA LYS A 97 5.41 -16.03 4.27
C LYS A 97 4.98 -15.02 3.22
N ALA A 98 4.23 -14.00 3.62
CA ALA A 98 3.85 -12.92 2.73
C ALA A 98 3.53 -11.64 3.51
N VAL A 99 3.80 -10.52 2.88
CA VAL A 99 3.23 -9.21 3.20
C VAL A 99 2.13 -8.94 2.17
N ILE A 100 0.92 -8.70 2.65
CA ILE A 100 -0.20 -8.24 1.84
C ILE A 100 -0.43 -6.78 2.20
N THR A 101 -0.25 -5.88 1.24
CA THR A 101 -0.31 -4.45 1.52
C THR A 101 -1.31 -3.73 0.63
N GLN A 102 -1.97 -2.74 1.21
CA GLN A 102 -2.78 -1.77 0.50
C GLN A 102 -1.95 -0.56 0.04
N ASN A 103 -0.71 -0.46 0.53
CA ASN A 103 0.19 0.64 0.19
C ASN A 103 0.80 0.47 -1.19
N ILE A 104 1.08 1.61 -1.84
CA ILE A 104 1.62 1.70 -3.18
C ILE A 104 3.07 2.22 -3.20
N ASP A 105 3.65 2.46 -2.00
CA ASP A 105 4.91 3.18 -1.78
C ASP A 105 6.18 2.35 -2.03
N GLY A 106 6.08 1.01 -2.04
CA GLY A 106 7.22 0.10 -2.26
C GLY A 106 8.16 -0.03 -1.06
N LEU A 107 7.81 0.49 0.13
CA LEU A 107 8.72 0.47 1.30
C LEU A 107 8.98 -0.94 1.84
N HIS A 108 8.05 -1.87 1.69
CA HIS A 108 8.27 -3.27 2.07
C HIS A 108 9.39 -3.91 1.23
N GLN A 109 9.36 -3.73 -0.09
CA GLN A 109 10.40 -4.21 -0.99
C GLN A 109 11.74 -3.51 -0.73
N MET A 110 11.70 -2.20 -0.46
CA MET A 110 12.89 -1.42 -0.11
C MET A 110 13.52 -1.89 1.21
N ALA A 111 12.73 -2.36 2.16
CA ALA A 111 13.20 -2.96 3.42
C ALA A 111 13.82 -4.35 3.24
N GLY A 112 13.59 -5.01 2.10
CA GLY A 112 14.11 -6.33 1.78
C GLY A 112 13.07 -7.45 1.75
N SER A 113 11.78 -7.18 2.00
CA SER A 113 10.70 -8.16 1.83
C SER A 113 10.61 -8.58 0.36
N LYS A 114 10.49 -9.89 0.11
CA LYS A 114 10.50 -10.49 -1.23
C LYS A 114 9.11 -10.90 -1.68
N THR A 115 8.31 -11.42 -0.76
CA THR A 115 6.93 -11.87 -1.04
C THR A 115 5.96 -10.79 -0.61
N VAL A 116 5.71 -9.83 -1.50
CA VAL A 116 4.83 -8.68 -1.25
C VAL A 116 3.70 -8.66 -2.27
N TYR A 117 2.46 -8.79 -1.81
CA TYR A 117 1.26 -8.67 -2.62
C TYR A 117 0.69 -7.26 -2.47
N GLU A 118 0.87 -6.44 -3.50
CA GLU A 118 0.43 -5.03 -3.53
C GLU A 118 -0.98 -4.93 -4.11
N LEU A 119 -1.99 -5.05 -3.24
CA LEU A 119 -3.41 -5.09 -3.63
C LEU A 119 -3.86 -3.87 -4.44
N HIS A 120 -3.30 -2.71 -4.17
CA HIS A 120 -3.63 -1.47 -4.89
C HIS A 120 -2.55 -1.06 -5.90
N GLY A 121 -1.69 -2.01 -6.29
CA GLY A 121 -0.62 -1.74 -7.25
C GLY A 121 0.55 -0.96 -6.67
N SER A 122 1.29 -0.22 -7.50
CA SER A 122 2.52 0.47 -7.07
C SER A 122 2.80 1.71 -7.92
N VAL A 123 3.32 2.77 -7.28
CA VAL A 123 3.81 3.98 -7.96
C VAL A 123 5.06 3.67 -8.83
N HIS A 124 5.78 2.59 -8.51
CA HIS A 124 7.01 2.21 -9.22
C HIS A 124 6.76 1.49 -10.55
N ARG A 125 5.54 1.04 -10.81
CA ARG A 125 5.14 0.40 -12.07
C ARG A 125 4.17 1.28 -12.82
N ASN A 126 4.47 1.54 -14.08
CA ASN A 126 3.67 2.41 -14.93
C ASN A 126 3.58 1.79 -16.34
N ARG A 127 2.47 2.01 -17.03
CA ARG A 127 2.23 1.38 -18.33
C ARG A 127 1.56 2.33 -19.31
N CYS A 128 2.04 2.33 -20.54
CA CYS A 128 1.36 3.04 -21.62
C CYS A 128 -0.01 2.41 -21.90
N ARG A 129 -1.06 3.22 -21.91
CA ARG A 129 -2.44 2.78 -22.19
C ARG A 129 -2.67 2.27 -23.62
N TRP A 130 -1.83 2.69 -24.59
CA TRP A 130 -2.01 2.29 -25.98
C TRP A 130 -1.19 1.06 -26.34
N CYS A 131 0.11 1.07 -26.07
CA CYS A 131 1.00 0.00 -26.54
C CYS A 131 1.44 -0.98 -25.45
N GLY A 132 1.05 -0.77 -24.17
CA GLY A 132 1.39 -1.63 -23.07
C GLY A 132 2.85 -1.55 -22.59
N LYS A 133 3.69 -0.68 -23.17
CA LYS A 133 5.09 -0.53 -22.76
C LYS A 133 5.18 -0.10 -21.31
N LYS A 134 6.04 -0.79 -20.55
CA LYS A 134 6.25 -0.55 -19.11
C LYS A 134 7.31 0.52 -18.87
N TYR A 135 7.14 1.26 -17.79
CA TYR A 135 8.01 2.35 -17.37
C TYR A 135 8.18 2.35 -15.85
N GLY A 136 9.34 2.80 -15.35
CA GLY A 136 9.58 3.08 -13.93
C GLY A 136 9.01 4.42 -13.49
N LEU A 137 9.09 4.67 -12.18
CA LEU A 137 8.67 5.94 -11.59
C LEU A 137 9.46 7.13 -12.14
N ASP A 138 10.78 6.98 -12.32
CA ASP A 138 11.65 8.04 -12.85
C ASP A 138 11.15 8.59 -14.18
N TYR A 139 10.61 7.72 -15.04
CA TYR A 139 10.03 8.15 -16.31
C TYR A 139 8.82 9.07 -16.15
N VAL A 140 7.96 8.77 -15.18
CA VAL A 140 6.75 9.56 -14.87
C VAL A 140 7.11 10.92 -14.26
N LEU A 141 8.20 10.97 -13.51
CA LEU A 141 8.68 12.19 -12.85
C LEU A 141 9.53 13.09 -13.76
N ASP A 142 10.10 12.55 -14.84
CA ASP A 142 10.90 13.35 -15.79
C ASP A 142 9.98 14.19 -16.68
N GLU A 143 10.05 15.51 -16.47
CA GLU A 143 9.27 16.50 -17.21
C GLU A 143 9.45 16.42 -18.73
N LYS A 144 10.61 15.94 -19.21
CA LYS A 144 10.87 15.73 -20.64
C LYS A 144 9.91 14.73 -21.28
N ASN A 145 9.32 13.84 -20.49
CA ASN A 145 8.32 12.88 -20.93
C ASN A 145 6.88 13.42 -20.85
N CYS A 146 6.71 14.65 -20.34
CA CYS A 146 5.42 15.27 -20.06
C CYS A 146 5.09 16.40 -21.07
N ILE A 147 5.39 16.18 -22.35
CA ILE A 147 5.15 17.15 -23.43
C ILE A 147 3.97 16.67 -24.27
N ASN A 148 2.98 17.56 -24.49
CA ASN A 148 1.80 17.27 -25.29
C ASN A 148 2.08 17.39 -26.81
N ALA A 149 1.10 17.06 -27.64
CA ALA A 149 1.23 17.12 -29.10
C ALA A 149 1.48 18.54 -29.66
N LYS A 150 1.24 19.59 -28.85
CA LYS A 150 1.52 20.99 -29.22
C LYS A 150 2.95 21.42 -28.85
N GLY A 151 3.71 20.55 -28.19
CA GLY A 151 5.04 20.87 -27.66
C GLY A 151 5.02 21.60 -26.32
N GLU A 152 3.88 21.62 -25.61
CA GLU A 152 3.72 22.26 -24.30
C GLU A 152 3.91 21.22 -23.18
N MET A 153 4.56 21.64 -22.10
CA MET A 153 4.69 20.83 -20.90
C MET A 153 3.40 20.93 -20.09
N ASP A 154 2.73 19.79 -19.88
CA ASP A 154 1.45 19.73 -19.16
C ASP A 154 1.45 18.74 -17.98
N GLY A 155 2.60 18.20 -17.63
CA GLY A 155 2.76 17.28 -16.49
C GLY A 155 2.29 15.85 -16.74
N VAL A 156 1.66 15.54 -17.86
CA VAL A 156 1.14 14.20 -18.21
C VAL A 156 2.21 13.36 -18.90
N PRO A 157 2.70 12.26 -18.31
CA PRO A 157 3.74 11.44 -18.90
C PRO A 157 3.21 10.69 -20.14
N ARG A 158 3.96 10.75 -21.24
CA ARG A 158 3.61 10.14 -22.52
C ARG A 158 4.65 9.17 -23.03
N CYS A 159 4.16 8.09 -23.60
CA CYS A 159 4.96 7.10 -24.31
C CYS A 159 5.40 7.64 -25.69
N SER A 160 6.50 7.09 -26.24
CA SER A 160 6.94 7.38 -27.61
C SER A 160 5.88 7.08 -28.70
N CYS A 161 4.85 6.27 -28.39
CA CYS A 161 3.71 6.04 -29.29
C CYS A 161 2.61 7.11 -29.18
N GLY A 162 2.75 8.11 -28.29
CA GLY A 162 1.77 9.16 -28.03
C GLY A 162 0.76 8.84 -26.91
N GLY A 163 0.67 7.59 -26.47
CA GLY A 163 -0.26 7.18 -25.40
C GLY A 163 0.17 7.68 -24.02
N ILE A 164 -0.79 7.97 -23.14
CA ILE A 164 -0.53 8.34 -21.74
C ILE A 164 0.06 7.14 -20.99
N VAL A 165 1.08 7.39 -20.18
CA VAL A 165 1.67 6.41 -19.27
C VAL A 165 0.95 6.47 -17.94
N LYS A 166 -0.02 5.56 -17.70
CA LYS A 166 -0.78 5.47 -16.47
C LYS A 166 0.01 4.70 -15.42
N PRO A 167 0.04 5.16 -14.14
CA PRO A 167 0.56 4.34 -13.04
C PRO A 167 -0.27 3.05 -12.87
N GLU A 168 0.41 1.95 -12.59
CA GLU A 168 -0.25 0.67 -12.24
C GLU A 168 -0.72 0.70 -10.78
N VAL A 169 -1.25 1.83 -10.34
CA VAL A 169 -2.01 2.01 -9.11
C VAL A 169 -3.47 1.77 -9.43
N VAL A 170 -4.15 1.00 -8.60
CA VAL A 170 -5.59 0.74 -8.72
C VAL A 170 -6.34 1.99 -8.28
N LEU A 171 -6.96 2.65 -9.25
CA LEU A 171 -7.79 3.83 -9.00
C LEU A 171 -9.20 3.42 -8.57
N TYR A 172 -9.92 4.32 -7.90
CA TYR A 172 -11.34 4.10 -7.62
C TYR A 172 -12.11 3.87 -8.93
N GLY A 173 -12.92 2.81 -8.96
CA GLY A 173 -13.59 2.34 -10.19
C GLY A 173 -12.83 1.26 -10.97
N GLU A 174 -11.54 1.01 -10.66
CA GLU A 174 -10.79 -0.10 -11.25
C GLU A 174 -10.90 -1.38 -10.38
N MET A 175 -10.72 -2.52 -11.01
CA MET A 175 -10.65 -3.81 -10.33
C MET A 175 -9.23 -4.08 -9.83
N LEU A 176 -9.13 -4.78 -8.70
CA LEU A 176 -7.85 -5.32 -8.23
C LEU A 176 -7.36 -6.41 -9.19
N ASP A 177 -6.05 -6.63 -9.21
CA ASP A 177 -5.42 -7.72 -9.98
C ASP A 177 -5.86 -9.09 -9.44
N GLU A 178 -6.43 -9.94 -10.30
CA GLU A 178 -6.99 -11.24 -9.92
C GLU A 178 -5.92 -12.21 -9.39
N ASP A 179 -4.72 -12.18 -9.94
CA ASP A 179 -3.61 -13.03 -9.50
C ASP A 179 -3.14 -12.58 -8.12
N CYS A 180 -3.07 -11.27 -7.87
CA CYS A 180 -2.76 -10.69 -6.56
C CYS A 180 -3.82 -11.05 -5.51
N ILE A 181 -5.11 -10.97 -5.87
CA ILE A 181 -6.22 -11.41 -4.99
C ILE A 181 -6.06 -12.89 -4.63
N ARG A 182 -5.91 -13.76 -5.65
CA ARG A 182 -5.80 -15.20 -5.43
C ARG A 182 -4.64 -15.56 -4.52
N ALA A 183 -3.44 -15.01 -4.79
CA ALA A 183 -2.26 -15.24 -3.99
C ALA A 183 -2.43 -14.73 -2.55
N SER A 184 -3.06 -13.56 -2.36
CA SER A 184 -3.34 -12.99 -1.04
C SER A 184 -4.30 -13.85 -0.23
N VAL A 185 -5.40 -14.29 -0.84
CA VAL A 185 -6.40 -15.15 -0.19
C VAL A 185 -5.81 -16.52 0.16
N GLU A 186 -5.01 -17.11 -0.72
CA GLU A 186 -4.31 -18.37 -0.47
C GLU A 186 -3.33 -18.25 0.69
N ALA A 187 -2.53 -17.19 0.73
CA ALA A 187 -1.60 -16.91 1.82
C ALA A 187 -2.34 -16.76 3.16
N ILE A 188 -3.41 -15.94 3.22
CA ILE A 188 -4.20 -15.75 4.44
C ILE A 188 -4.85 -17.06 4.90
N SER A 189 -5.43 -17.83 3.98
CA SER A 189 -6.14 -19.08 4.31
C SER A 189 -5.20 -20.16 4.86
N SER A 190 -3.95 -20.17 4.44
CA SER A 190 -2.94 -21.14 4.86
C SER A 190 -2.15 -20.71 6.09
N ALA A 191 -2.29 -19.47 6.55
CA ALA A 191 -1.57 -18.92 7.69
C ALA A 191 -1.99 -19.56 9.01
N ASP A 192 -1.05 -19.84 9.92
CA ASP A 192 -1.33 -20.15 11.32
C ASP A 192 -1.52 -18.88 12.16
N THR A 193 -0.92 -17.78 11.71
CA THR A 193 -0.98 -16.47 12.36
C THR A 193 -1.19 -15.36 11.31
N LEU A 194 -2.21 -14.55 11.51
CA LEU A 194 -2.46 -13.33 10.72
C LEU A 194 -2.19 -12.11 11.61
N ILE A 195 -1.27 -11.26 11.17
CA ILE A 195 -1.02 -9.97 11.82
C ILE A 195 -1.63 -8.88 10.92
N ILE A 196 -2.63 -8.18 11.43
CA ILE A 196 -3.24 -7.02 10.79
C ILE A 196 -2.62 -5.77 11.40
N GLY A 197 -2.04 -4.89 10.59
CA GLY A 197 -1.34 -3.71 11.09
C GLY A 197 -1.55 -2.44 10.27
N GLY A 198 -1.66 -1.29 10.96
CA GLY A 198 -1.71 0.01 10.32
C GLY A 198 -2.85 0.19 9.31
N THR A 199 -4.01 -0.41 9.53
CA THR A 199 -5.16 -0.31 8.62
C THR A 199 -6.48 -0.17 9.37
N SER A 200 -7.36 0.69 8.87
CA SER A 200 -8.73 0.82 9.40
C SER A 200 -9.65 -0.30 8.93
N LEU A 201 -9.24 -1.14 7.97
CA LEU A 201 -10.07 -2.15 7.30
C LEU A 201 -11.36 -1.58 6.69
N ALA A 202 -11.31 -0.36 6.15
CA ALA A 202 -12.48 0.31 5.60
C ALA A 202 -12.54 0.32 4.07
N VAL A 203 -11.47 -0.08 3.36
CA VAL A 203 -11.41 -0.11 1.89
C VAL A 203 -11.71 -1.51 1.37
N TYR A 204 -12.87 -1.65 0.73
CA TYR A 204 -13.28 -2.88 0.07
C TYR A 204 -12.88 -2.87 -1.42
N PRO A 205 -12.58 -4.05 -2.02
CA PRO A 205 -12.73 -5.40 -1.46
C PRO A 205 -11.55 -5.86 -0.57
N ALA A 206 -10.43 -5.15 -0.52
CA ALA A 206 -9.22 -5.56 0.17
C ALA A 206 -9.44 -5.91 1.66
N ALA A 207 -10.20 -5.07 2.40
CA ALA A 207 -10.53 -5.31 3.79
C ALA A 207 -11.28 -6.64 4.03
N GLY A 208 -12.01 -7.13 3.03
CA GLY A 208 -12.75 -8.40 3.11
C GLY A 208 -11.85 -9.64 3.13
N PHE A 209 -10.61 -9.54 2.66
CA PHE A 209 -9.73 -10.71 2.54
C PHE A 209 -9.30 -11.27 3.90
N VAL A 210 -9.25 -10.46 4.95
CA VAL A 210 -8.92 -10.92 6.30
C VAL A 210 -9.91 -11.98 6.82
N HIS A 211 -11.12 -12.02 6.31
CA HIS A 211 -12.14 -13.02 6.68
C HIS A 211 -11.86 -14.42 6.14
N TYR A 212 -10.89 -14.59 5.24
CA TYR A 212 -10.44 -15.92 4.79
C TYR A 212 -9.48 -16.58 5.78
N PHE A 213 -9.01 -15.87 6.81
CA PHE A 213 -8.15 -16.44 7.84
C PHE A 213 -8.85 -17.56 8.61
N ARG A 214 -8.14 -18.68 8.82
CA ARG A 214 -8.61 -19.88 9.51
C ARG A 214 -7.60 -20.41 10.52
N GLY A 215 -6.52 -19.67 10.76
CA GLY A 215 -5.45 -20.06 11.68
C GLY A 215 -5.81 -19.86 13.15
N SER A 216 -4.79 -19.99 13.99
CA SER A 216 -4.95 -20.03 15.45
C SER A 216 -4.74 -18.68 16.12
N ASN A 217 -4.00 -17.75 15.48
CA ASN A 217 -3.65 -16.49 16.13
C ASN A 217 -3.98 -15.31 15.21
N LEU A 218 -4.95 -14.51 15.59
CA LEU A 218 -5.27 -13.23 14.96
C LEU A 218 -4.75 -12.09 15.83
N VAL A 219 -3.81 -11.32 15.29
CA VAL A 219 -3.20 -10.18 15.97
C VAL A 219 -3.59 -8.89 15.24
N VAL A 220 -4.03 -7.88 15.98
CA VAL A 220 -4.31 -6.54 15.46
C VAL A 220 -3.36 -5.53 16.11
N ILE A 221 -2.56 -4.84 15.31
CA ILE A 221 -1.67 -3.76 15.74
C ILE A 221 -2.10 -2.48 15.02
N ASN A 222 -2.95 -1.69 15.66
CA ASN A 222 -3.51 -0.49 15.05
C ASN A 222 -3.90 0.54 16.10
N MET A 223 -3.52 1.80 15.91
CA MET A 223 -3.81 2.89 16.86
C MET A 223 -5.31 3.07 17.12
N SER A 224 -6.13 2.94 16.09
CA SER A 224 -7.59 3.06 16.17
C SER A 224 -8.25 1.69 16.22
N ALA A 225 -9.49 1.64 16.71
CA ALA A 225 -10.30 0.42 16.69
C ALA A 225 -10.60 -0.02 15.24
N THR A 226 -10.66 -1.33 15.04
CA THR A 226 -11.01 -1.95 13.76
C THR A 226 -12.17 -2.94 13.93
N ALA A 227 -12.81 -3.29 12.82
CA ALA A 227 -13.88 -4.28 12.82
C ALA A 227 -13.43 -5.68 13.28
N MET A 228 -12.12 -5.96 13.25
CA MET A 228 -11.55 -7.27 13.61
C MET A 228 -11.14 -7.39 15.08
N ASP A 229 -11.17 -6.31 15.85
CA ASP A 229 -10.70 -6.31 17.25
C ASP A 229 -11.40 -7.34 18.13
N HIS A 230 -12.71 -7.52 17.95
CA HIS A 230 -13.51 -8.46 18.75
C HIS A 230 -13.23 -9.94 18.41
N ASN A 231 -12.57 -10.20 17.29
CA ASN A 231 -12.17 -11.54 16.87
C ASN A 231 -10.68 -11.81 17.12
N ALA A 232 -9.91 -10.77 17.51
CA ALA A 232 -8.48 -10.89 17.66
C ALA A 232 -8.10 -11.52 19.00
N ASP A 233 -7.10 -12.42 18.98
CA ASP A 233 -6.49 -13.01 20.16
C ASP A 233 -5.59 -12.01 20.90
N LEU A 234 -5.04 -11.03 20.15
CA LEU A 234 -4.23 -9.95 20.71
C LEU A 234 -4.49 -8.64 19.95
N VAL A 235 -4.77 -7.58 20.70
CA VAL A 235 -4.93 -6.22 20.18
C VAL A 235 -3.90 -5.31 20.84
N ILE A 236 -3.10 -4.59 20.02
CA ILE A 236 -2.10 -3.63 20.48
C ILE A 236 -2.41 -2.26 19.89
N ARG A 237 -2.45 -1.21 20.74
CA ARG A 237 -2.83 0.17 20.38
C ARG A 237 -1.64 1.13 20.36
N ASP A 238 -0.48 0.63 19.93
CA ASP A 238 0.74 1.41 19.81
C ASP A 238 1.18 1.56 18.35
N PRO A 239 2.06 2.52 18.01
CA PRO A 239 2.66 2.65 16.68
C PRO A 239 3.32 1.33 16.26
N ILE A 240 3.06 0.89 15.03
CA ILE A 240 3.45 -0.46 14.60
C ILE A 240 4.96 -0.66 14.53
N GLY A 241 5.73 0.38 14.16
CA GLY A 241 7.19 0.32 14.16
C GLY A 241 7.73 0.13 15.59
N GLU A 242 7.19 0.88 16.57
CA GLU A 242 7.54 0.72 17.97
C GLU A 242 7.22 -0.69 18.52
N VAL A 243 6.11 -1.27 18.07
CA VAL A 243 5.71 -2.63 18.48
C VAL A 243 6.63 -3.70 17.90
N LEU A 244 7.05 -3.53 16.64
CA LEU A 244 7.79 -4.55 15.90
C LEU A 244 9.31 -4.38 15.95
N LYS A 245 9.86 -3.23 16.33
CA LYS A 245 11.30 -2.92 16.25
C LYS A 245 12.23 -3.95 16.91
N ASP A 246 11.77 -4.61 17.97
CA ASP A 246 12.59 -5.55 18.77
C ASP A 246 12.21 -7.02 18.55
N ILE A 247 11.45 -7.32 17.49
CA ILE A 247 10.82 -8.64 17.34
C ILE A 247 11.83 -9.76 17.02
N TRP A 248 13.03 -9.38 16.58
CA TRP A 248 14.11 -10.32 16.22
C TRP A 248 15.24 -10.36 17.27
N MET A 249 15.15 -9.60 18.35
CA MET A 249 16.04 -9.68 19.50
C MET A 249 15.55 -10.67 20.54
#